data_7c04e25f70a51c5ee1d30eb3b4d43198
#
_entry.id   7c04e25f70a51c5ee1d30eb3b4d43198
#
_cell.length_a   1.000
_cell.length_b   1.000
_cell.length_c   1.000
_cell.angle_alpha   90.00
_cell.angle_beta   90.00
_cell.angle_gamma   90.00
#
_symmetry.space_group_name_H-M   'P 1'
#
loop_
_entity.id
_entity.type
_entity.pdbx_description
1 polymer ?
#
loop_
_entity_poly.entity_id
_entity_poly.type
_entity_poly.pdbx_seq_one_letter_code
_entity_poly.pdbx_strand_id
1 'polypeptide(L)'
;AYHLAQYPLNVAILEAQNDVANGTTKANSAIIHAGYDPEPGTLMARLNVEGNRMAGDICEKLQVPFARVGSLVLAFDEGDLHTLRTLYDRGVQNGVPGLELLDAAQVRQTEPNLSQNVVGALYAPTAGIVDPWQYALAMAEVAVVNGVELHRSAPATAITPIEGGHAVTTPKGVFEGKYILNATGVFSDQVHGLLEEPDYAITPNRGEYYLLDKSQGKQVSHVVFQCPNERGK
;
A
#
# COMPACT_ATOMS: atom_id res chain seq x y z
N ALA A 1 -8.02 -3.84 -12.24
CA ALA A 1 -8.55 -4.95 -13.05
C ALA A 1 -9.43 -5.90 -12.23
N TYR A 2 -8.97 -6.44 -11.08
CA TYR A 2 -9.74 -7.36 -10.22
C TYR A 2 -11.18 -6.88 -9.93
N HIS A 3 -11.35 -5.65 -9.48
CA HIS A 3 -12.69 -5.09 -9.23
C HIS A 3 -13.46 -4.81 -10.53
N LEU A 4 -12.81 -4.44 -11.61
CA LEU A 4 -13.46 -4.16 -12.89
C LEU A 4 -13.97 -5.42 -13.57
N ALA A 5 -13.33 -6.56 -13.35
CA ALA A 5 -13.75 -7.86 -13.87
C ALA A 5 -15.13 -8.34 -13.37
N GLN A 6 -15.69 -7.67 -12.36
CA GLN A 6 -17.04 -7.95 -11.86
C GLN A 6 -18.13 -7.29 -12.71
N TYR A 7 -17.78 -6.46 -13.67
CA TYR A 7 -18.70 -5.73 -14.53
C TYR A 7 -18.57 -6.18 -15.99
N PRO A 8 -19.59 -6.00 -16.82
CA PRO A 8 -19.54 -6.33 -18.24
C PRO A 8 -18.69 -5.30 -19.02
N LEU A 9 -17.42 -5.26 -18.75
CA LEU A 9 -16.43 -4.36 -19.34
C LEU A 9 -15.34 -5.16 -20.07
N ASN A 10 -14.91 -4.66 -21.22
CA ASN A 10 -13.67 -5.12 -21.85
C ASN A 10 -12.51 -4.41 -21.18
N VAL A 11 -11.66 -5.16 -20.50
CA VAL A 11 -10.51 -4.62 -19.73
C VAL A 11 -9.24 -5.29 -20.21
N ALA A 12 -8.21 -4.48 -20.48
CA ALA A 12 -6.86 -4.96 -20.75
C ALA A 12 -5.87 -4.37 -19.74
N ILE A 13 -4.90 -5.16 -19.32
CA ILE A 13 -3.73 -4.75 -18.55
C ILE A 13 -2.54 -4.74 -19.48
N LEU A 14 -1.87 -3.59 -19.61
CA LEU A 14 -0.59 -3.46 -20.31
C LEU A 14 0.50 -3.37 -19.25
N GLU A 15 1.25 -4.45 -19.06
CA GLU A 15 2.35 -4.54 -18.10
C GLU A 15 3.68 -4.40 -18.82
N ALA A 16 4.50 -3.45 -18.37
CA ALA A 16 5.80 -3.16 -18.99
C ALA A 16 6.80 -4.30 -18.80
N GLN A 17 6.74 -4.99 -17.68
CA GLN A 17 7.65 -6.08 -17.33
C GLN A 17 7.17 -7.42 -17.88
N ASN A 18 7.99 -8.45 -17.65
CA ASN A 18 7.67 -9.82 -18.06
C ASN A 18 6.64 -10.51 -17.16
N ASP A 19 6.30 -9.91 -16.02
CA ASP A 19 5.23 -10.37 -15.12
C ASP A 19 4.72 -9.22 -14.27
N VAL A 20 3.53 -9.39 -13.68
CA VAL A 20 2.93 -8.46 -12.72
C VAL A 20 3.74 -8.40 -11.41
N ALA A 21 3.54 -7.36 -10.62
CA ALA A 21 4.18 -7.16 -9.31
C ALA A 21 5.72 -7.04 -9.33
N ASN A 22 6.37 -6.90 -10.47
CA ASN A 22 7.83 -6.84 -10.57
C ASN A 22 8.45 -5.52 -10.08
N GLY A 23 7.65 -4.49 -9.86
CA GLY A 23 8.08 -3.20 -9.32
C GLY A 23 8.07 -3.13 -7.80
N THR A 24 7.63 -2.00 -7.26
CA THR A 24 7.53 -1.71 -5.82
C THR A 24 6.59 -2.67 -5.08
N THR A 25 5.60 -3.25 -5.77
CA THR A 25 4.62 -4.16 -5.16
C THR A 25 5.27 -5.37 -4.49
N LYS A 26 6.33 -5.95 -5.04
CA LYS A 26 7.06 -7.07 -4.41
C LYS A 26 8.16 -6.64 -3.44
N ALA A 27 8.51 -5.36 -3.40
CA ALA A 27 9.66 -4.82 -2.66
C ALA A 27 9.21 -3.68 -1.73
N ASN A 28 8.48 -4.04 -0.67
CA ASN A 28 7.96 -3.13 0.35
C ASN A 28 7.90 -3.83 1.71
N SER A 29 7.39 -3.13 2.72
CA SER A 29 7.32 -3.63 4.11
C SER A 29 6.20 -4.64 4.36
N ALA A 30 5.39 -4.97 3.36
CA ALA A 30 4.26 -5.90 3.48
C ALA A 30 3.15 -5.47 4.47
N ILE A 31 3.07 -4.19 4.81
CA ILE A 31 2.19 -3.68 5.87
C ILE A 31 0.88 -3.18 5.27
N ILE A 32 -0.23 -3.62 5.85
CA ILE A 32 -1.55 -3.01 5.67
C ILE A 32 -1.73 -2.01 6.81
N HIS A 33 -1.50 -0.74 6.52
CA HIS A 33 -1.58 0.36 7.49
C HIS A 33 -3.01 0.58 8.00
N ALA A 34 -3.14 0.98 9.27
CA ALA A 34 -4.44 1.22 9.90
C ALA A 34 -5.13 2.50 9.38
N GLY A 35 -4.38 3.55 9.03
CA GLY A 35 -4.92 4.80 8.50
C GLY A 35 -4.84 6.01 9.44
N TYR A 36 -4.06 5.94 10.52
CA TYR A 36 -3.91 7.04 11.47
C TYR A 36 -2.96 8.16 10.99
N ASP A 37 -2.11 7.88 10.01
CA ASP A 37 -1.05 8.79 9.58
C ASP A 37 -1.50 9.85 8.54
N PRO A 38 -2.29 9.51 7.52
CA PRO A 38 -2.68 10.48 6.50
C PRO A 38 -3.54 11.62 7.08
N GLU A 39 -3.38 12.83 6.52
CA GLU A 39 -4.16 14.01 6.90
C GLU A 39 -5.65 13.76 6.70
N PRO A 40 -6.50 14.08 7.71
CA PRO A 40 -7.94 13.93 7.62
C PRO A 40 -8.56 14.71 6.44
N GLY A 41 -9.59 14.13 5.84
CA GLY A 41 -10.29 14.72 4.69
C GLY A 41 -9.60 14.48 3.34
N THR A 42 -8.39 13.90 3.32
CA THR A 42 -7.70 13.56 2.08
C THR A 42 -8.19 12.24 1.48
N LEU A 43 -8.01 12.10 0.18
CA LEU A 43 -8.26 10.83 -0.51
C LEU A 43 -7.38 9.69 0.05
N MET A 44 -6.14 10.00 0.42
CA MET A 44 -5.21 9.05 1.04
C MET A 44 -5.77 8.50 2.35
N ALA A 45 -6.29 9.35 3.25
CA ALA A 45 -6.88 8.92 4.52
C ALA A 45 -8.08 7.99 4.28
N ARG A 46 -9.01 8.42 3.42
CA ARG A 46 -10.20 7.62 3.08
C ARG A 46 -9.85 6.26 2.51
N LEU A 47 -8.98 6.23 1.49
CA LEU A 47 -8.62 4.97 0.82
C LEU A 47 -7.74 4.06 1.69
N ASN A 48 -6.94 4.62 2.60
CA ASN A 48 -6.15 3.82 3.53
C ASN A 48 -7.07 3.04 4.49
N VAL A 49 -8.02 3.72 5.14
CA VAL A 49 -8.97 3.09 6.07
C VAL A 49 -9.87 2.07 5.34
N GLU A 50 -10.38 2.44 4.16
CA GLU A 50 -11.23 1.53 3.37
C GLU A 50 -10.44 0.32 2.88
N GLY A 51 -9.21 0.51 2.37
CA GLY A 51 -8.33 -0.58 1.96
C GLY A 51 -7.98 -1.52 3.12
N ASN A 52 -7.71 -0.98 4.31
CA ASN A 52 -7.49 -1.79 5.51
C ASN A 52 -8.72 -2.63 5.86
N ARG A 53 -9.92 -2.04 5.80
CA ARG A 53 -11.19 -2.73 6.07
C ARG A 53 -11.42 -3.89 5.12
N MET A 54 -11.11 -3.70 3.84
CA MET A 54 -11.33 -4.70 2.78
C MET A 54 -10.27 -5.80 2.74
N ALA A 55 -9.05 -5.52 3.21
CA ALA A 55 -7.89 -6.37 2.98
C ALA A 55 -8.07 -7.82 3.49
N GLY A 56 -8.64 -7.99 4.69
CA GLY A 56 -8.87 -9.31 5.26
C GLY A 56 -9.77 -10.19 4.40
N ASP A 57 -10.95 -9.66 4.04
CA ASP A 57 -11.95 -10.41 3.24
C ASP A 57 -11.41 -10.74 1.83
N ILE A 58 -10.65 -9.82 1.23
CA ILE A 58 -10.06 -10.05 -0.09
C ILE A 58 -8.95 -11.12 0.01
N CYS A 59 -8.08 -11.03 1.00
CA CYS A 59 -7.02 -12.01 1.21
C CYS A 59 -7.58 -13.41 1.48
N GLU A 60 -8.63 -13.52 2.28
CA GLU A 60 -9.32 -14.79 2.53
C GLU A 60 -9.89 -15.39 1.24
N LYS A 61 -10.63 -14.60 0.45
CA LYS A 61 -11.21 -15.02 -0.84
C LYS A 61 -10.13 -15.45 -1.85
N LEU A 62 -9.00 -14.78 -1.85
CA LEU A 62 -7.88 -15.04 -2.76
C LEU A 62 -6.89 -16.08 -2.20
N GLN A 63 -7.11 -16.60 -0.98
CA GLN A 63 -6.20 -17.50 -0.27
C GLN A 63 -4.78 -16.94 -0.13
N VAL A 64 -4.67 -15.63 0.07
CA VAL A 64 -3.40 -14.93 0.28
C VAL A 64 -3.09 -14.86 1.78
N PRO A 65 -1.86 -15.18 2.20
CA PRO A 65 -1.45 -15.03 3.60
C PRO A 65 -1.63 -13.59 4.09
N PHE A 66 -2.43 -13.45 5.15
CA PHE A 66 -2.73 -12.16 5.81
C PHE A 66 -2.87 -12.39 7.31
N ALA A 67 -2.34 -11.46 8.11
CA ALA A 67 -2.51 -11.48 9.56
C ALA A 67 -2.72 -10.08 10.12
N ARG A 68 -3.74 -9.89 10.95
CA ARG A 68 -3.91 -8.66 11.74
C ARG A 68 -3.06 -8.77 12.99
N VAL A 69 -1.84 -8.26 12.90
CA VAL A 69 -0.87 -8.30 13.99
C VAL A 69 -0.86 -7.00 14.81
N GLY A 70 -1.56 -5.96 14.35
CA GLY A 70 -1.50 -4.64 14.95
C GLY A 70 -0.18 -3.91 14.67
N SER A 71 -0.14 -2.63 15.06
CA SER A 71 1.08 -1.83 14.99
C SER A 71 1.25 -0.93 16.19
N LEU A 72 2.50 -0.64 16.55
CA LEU A 72 2.91 0.28 17.58
C LEU A 72 3.77 1.40 16.97
N VAL A 73 3.45 2.67 17.24
CA VAL A 73 4.36 3.79 17.02
C VAL A 73 4.95 4.16 18.37
N LEU A 74 6.26 4.05 18.53
CA LEU A 74 6.94 4.19 19.82
C LEU A 74 7.34 5.63 20.11
N ALA A 75 7.16 6.08 21.35
CA ALA A 75 7.69 7.33 21.88
C ALA A 75 8.88 7.07 22.80
N PHE A 76 9.90 7.93 22.72
CA PHE A 76 11.09 7.89 23.54
C PHE A 76 11.26 9.15 24.42
N ASP A 77 10.50 10.20 24.15
CA ASP A 77 10.52 11.45 24.91
C ASP A 77 9.16 12.17 24.89
N GLU A 78 9.06 13.34 25.50
CA GLU A 78 7.84 14.15 25.54
C GLU A 78 7.41 14.70 24.17
N GLY A 79 8.35 14.98 23.29
CA GLY A 79 8.08 15.43 21.91
C GLY A 79 7.39 14.32 21.12
N ASP A 80 7.89 13.09 21.25
CA ASP A 80 7.28 11.90 20.67
C ASP A 80 5.87 11.66 21.23
N LEU A 81 5.66 11.81 22.56
CA LEU A 81 4.32 11.68 23.16
C LEU A 81 3.33 12.70 22.59
N HIS A 82 3.77 13.91 22.30
CA HIS A 82 2.94 14.92 21.64
C HIS A 82 2.59 14.47 20.19
N THR A 83 3.56 13.93 19.48
CA THR A 83 3.36 13.36 18.13
C THR A 83 2.36 12.20 18.15
N LEU A 84 2.46 11.29 19.14
CA LEU A 84 1.48 10.20 19.28
C LEU A 84 0.05 10.70 19.47
N ARG A 85 -0.15 11.76 20.27
CA ARG A 85 -1.48 12.37 20.44
C ARG A 85 -2.01 12.94 19.13
N THR A 86 -1.17 13.63 18.37
CA THR A 86 -1.54 14.15 17.05
C THR A 86 -1.94 13.03 16.10
N LEU A 87 -1.18 11.91 16.03
CA LEU A 87 -1.51 10.75 15.23
C LEU A 87 -2.80 10.06 15.70
N TYR A 88 -3.00 9.96 17.01
CA TYR A 88 -4.23 9.42 17.59
C TYR A 88 -5.46 10.23 17.17
N ASP A 89 -5.42 11.56 17.37
CA ASP A 89 -6.53 12.46 17.02
C ASP A 89 -6.84 12.41 15.52
N ARG A 90 -5.79 12.39 14.69
CA ARG A 90 -5.89 12.22 13.24
C ARG A 90 -6.53 10.88 12.87
N GLY A 91 -6.09 9.79 13.49
CA GLY A 91 -6.63 8.46 13.26
C GLY A 91 -8.10 8.33 13.67
N VAL A 92 -8.51 8.96 14.79
CA VAL A 92 -9.91 9.03 15.21
C VAL A 92 -10.75 9.79 14.18
N GLN A 93 -10.26 10.92 13.66
CA GLN A 93 -10.93 11.68 12.61
C GLN A 93 -11.04 10.91 11.31
N ASN A 94 -10.05 10.08 10.98
CA ASN A 94 -10.05 9.21 9.81
C ASN A 94 -10.96 7.98 9.97
N GLY A 95 -11.49 7.73 11.18
CA GLY A 95 -12.36 6.60 11.47
C GLY A 95 -11.61 5.28 11.70
N VAL A 96 -10.35 5.32 12.11
CA VAL A 96 -9.57 4.12 12.47
C VAL A 96 -10.12 3.53 13.78
N PRO A 97 -10.60 2.27 13.79
CA PRO A 97 -11.19 1.71 15.00
C PRO A 97 -10.12 1.20 15.98
N GLY A 98 -10.42 1.31 17.28
CA GLY A 98 -9.66 0.67 18.34
C GLY A 98 -8.27 1.25 18.62
N LEU A 99 -8.00 2.50 18.20
CA LEU A 99 -6.73 3.16 18.53
C LEU A 99 -6.61 3.38 20.05
N GLU A 100 -5.42 3.14 20.60
CA GLU A 100 -5.11 3.32 22.01
C GLU A 100 -3.75 4.00 22.18
N LEU A 101 -3.68 4.92 23.16
CA LEU A 101 -2.41 5.45 23.65
C LEU A 101 -1.98 4.61 24.85
N LEU A 102 -0.87 3.89 24.70
CA LEU A 102 -0.32 3.02 25.74
C LEU A 102 0.77 3.75 26.52
N ASP A 103 0.76 3.60 27.84
CA ASP A 103 1.89 4.00 28.68
C ASP A 103 3.05 3.00 28.62
N ALA A 104 4.19 3.36 29.22
CA ALA A 104 5.38 2.53 29.23
C ALA A 104 5.18 1.13 29.84
N ALA A 105 4.29 0.99 30.83
CA ALA A 105 4.00 -0.29 31.46
C ALA A 105 3.17 -1.19 30.54
N GLN A 106 2.17 -0.62 29.89
CA GLN A 106 1.34 -1.30 28.90
C GLN A 106 2.16 -1.74 27.68
N VAL A 107 3.06 -0.87 27.17
CA VAL A 107 3.98 -1.23 26.07
C VAL A 107 4.84 -2.44 26.43
N ARG A 108 5.41 -2.46 27.65
CA ARG A 108 6.23 -3.61 28.11
C ARG A 108 5.44 -4.91 28.27
N GLN A 109 4.13 -4.81 28.59
CA GLN A 109 3.26 -5.99 28.62
C GLN A 109 2.93 -6.51 27.21
N THR A 110 2.74 -5.58 26.26
CA THR A 110 2.38 -5.89 24.87
C THR A 110 3.59 -6.44 24.10
N GLU A 111 4.76 -5.81 24.25
CA GLU A 111 6.02 -6.16 23.56
C GLU A 111 7.20 -6.14 24.55
N PRO A 112 7.44 -7.23 25.26
CA PRO A 112 8.45 -7.27 26.34
C PRO A 112 9.89 -7.05 25.87
N ASN A 113 10.18 -7.31 24.60
CA ASN A 113 11.52 -7.21 24.02
C ASN A 113 11.88 -5.82 23.52
N LEU A 114 10.98 -4.85 23.61
CA LEU A 114 11.28 -3.46 23.25
C LEU A 114 12.23 -2.81 24.27
N SER A 115 12.90 -1.75 23.82
CA SER A 115 13.80 -0.96 24.67
C SER A 115 13.10 -0.45 25.94
N GLN A 116 13.80 -0.49 27.08
CA GLN A 116 13.33 0.08 28.34
C GLN A 116 13.17 1.62 28.28
N ASN A 117 13.75 2.27 27.28
CA ASN A 117 13.64 3.72 27.08
C ASN A 117 12.32 4.13 26.42
N VAL A 118 11.46 3.18 26.01
CA VAL A 118 10.14 3.50 25.48
C VAL A 118 9.26 4.05 26.60
N VAL A 119 8.72 5.26 26.39
CA VAL A 119 7.87 5.97 27.36
C VAL A 119 6.38 5.87 27.06
N GLY A 120 6.02 5.45 25.84
CA GLY A 120 4.64 5.23 25.41
C GLY A 120 4.55 4.76 23.98
N ALA A 121 3.35 4.41 23.53
CA ALA A 121 3.08 4.04 22.13
C ALA A 121 1.66 4.39 21.70
N LEU A 122 1.47 4.60 20.41
CA LEU A 122 0.17 4.54 19.74
C LEU A 122 -0.02 3.11 19.22
N TYR A 123 -1.04 2.43 19.72
CA TYR A 123 -1.43 1.10 19.27
C TYR A 123 -2.58 1.18 18.28
N ALA A 124 -2.44 0.49 17.14
CA ALA A 124 -3.45 0.38 16.12
C ALA A 124 -3.74 -1.11 15.82
N PRO A 125 -4.79 -1.71 16.40
CA PRO A 125 -5.06 -3.15 16.32
C PRO A 125 -5.43 -3.61 14.90
N THR A 126 -5.90 -2.70 14.05
CA THR A 126 -6.34 -3.03 12.69
C THR A 126 -5.20 -3.11 11.67
N ALA A 127 -4.00 -2.69 12.03
CA ALA A 127 -2.83 -2.89 11.16
C ALA A 127 -2.55 -4.38 10.94
N GLY A 128 -2.03 -4.73 9.80
CA GLY A 128 -1.74 -6.12 9.45
C GLY A 128 -0.53 -6.27 8.55
N ILE A 129 -0.20 -7.52 8.27
CA ILE A 129 0.81 -7.90 7.27
C ILE A 129 0.19 -8.81 6.23
N VAL A 130 0.66 -8.70 5.01
CA VAL A 130 0.18 -9.47 3.85
C VAL A 130 1.39 -9.94 3.04
N ASP A 131 1.26 -11.02 2.28
CA ASP A 131 2.21 -11.28 1.19
C ASP A 131 1.83 -10.41 -0.01
N PRO A 132 2.53 -9.28 -0.28
CA PRO A 132 2.12 -8.33 -1.29
C PRO A 132 2.30 -8.86 -2.71
N TRP A 133 3.24 -9.78 -2.89
CA TRP A 133 3.48 -10.42 -4.18
C TRP A 133 2.35 -11.40 -4.52
N GLN A 134 2.05 -12.34 -3.61
CA GLN A 134 0.93 -13.25 -3.80
C GLN A 134 -0.41 -12.50 -3.95
N TYR A 135 -0.59 -11.41 -3.20
CA TYR A 135 -1.78 -10.57 -3.29
C TYR A 135 -1.98 -9.99 -4.70
N ALA A 136 -0.91 -9.45 -5.29
CA ALA A 136 -0.97 -8.90 -6.65
C ALA A 136 -1.16 -9.99 -7.70
N LEU A 137 -0.46 -11.14 -7.58
CA LEU A 137 -0.61 -12.29 -8.48
C LEU A 137 -2.03 -12.84 -8.46
N ALA A 138 -2.58 -13.13 -7.28
CA ALA A 138 -3.92 -13.67 -7.14
C ALA A 138 -4.99 -12.73 -7.71
N MET A 139 -4.85 -11.41 -7.49
CA MET A 139 -5.73 -10.42 -8.12
C MET A 139 -5.64 -10.42 -9.64
N ALA A 140 -4.44 -10.56 -10.20
CA ALA A 140 -4.24 -10.61 -11.64
C ALA A 140 -4.79 -11.91 -12.24
N GLU A 141 -4.54 -13.06 -11.61
CA GLU A 141 -5.06 -14.37 -12.03
C GLU A 141 -6.59 -14.39 -12.06
N VAL A 142 -7.24 -13.93 -10.97
CA VAL A 142 -8.70 -13.85 -10.91
C VAL A 142 -9.24 -12.88 -11.96
N ALA A 143 -8.58 -11.76 -12.21
CA ALA A 143 -8.99 -10.84 -13.27
C ALA A 143 -8.94 -11.51 -14.64
N VAL A 144 -7.85 -12.23 -14.96
CA VAL A 144 -7.68 -12.95 -16.23
C VAL A 144 -8.70 -14.07 -16.40
N VAL A 145 -8.95 -14.87 -15.35
CA VAL A 145 -9.97 -15.92 -15.37
C VAL A 145 -11.37 -15.34 -15.63
N ASN A 146 -11.60 -14.09 -15.23
CA ASN A 146 -12.86 -13.37 -15.49
C ASN A 146 -12.83 -12.49 -16.75
N GLY A 147 -11.93 -12.76 -17.70
CA GLY A 147 -11.95 -12.18 -19.03
C GLY A 147 -11.12 -10.91 -19.23
N VAL A 148 -10.32 -10.50 -18.25
CA VAL A 148 -9.36 -9.40 -18.43
C VAL A 148 -8.18 -9.89 -19.27
N GLU A 149 -7.83 -9.15 -20.30
CA GLU A 149 -6.64 -9.42 -21.11
C GLU A 149 -5.39 -8.92 -20.40
N LEU A 150 -4.36 -9.77 -20.27
CA LEU A 150 -3.06 -9.41 -19.71
C LEU A 150 -1.97 -9.48 -20.79
N HIS A 151 -1.45 -8.30 -21.14
CA HIS A 151 -0.35 -8.14 -22.08
C HIS A 151 0.93 -7.77 -21.32
N ARG A 152 1.80 -8.76 -21.06
CA ARG A 152 3.11 -8.58 -20.42
C ARG A 152 4.16 -8.15 -21.45
N SER A 153 5.26 -7.54 -20.99
CA SER A 153 6.30 -6.97 -21.87
C SER A 153 5.71 -6.02 -22.93
N ALA A 154 4.76 -5.20 -22.52
CA ALA A 154 4.02 -4.25 -23.33
C ALA A 154 4.10 -2.84 -22.72
N PRO A 155 5.31 -2.25 -22.56
CA PRO A 155 5.44 -0.89 -22.08
C PRO A 155 4.71 0.08 -23.02
N ALA A 156 3.92 1.01 -22.45
CA ALA A 156 3.35 2.10 -23.22
C ALA A 156 4.47 3.05 -23.67
N THR A 157 4.55 3.31 -24.97
CA THR A 157 5.57 4.19 -25.56
C THR A 157 4.99 5.48 -26.13
N ALA A 158 3.68 5.50 -26.41
CA ALA A 158 2.91 6.69 -26.78
C ALA A 158 1.45 6.50 -26.41
N ILE A 159 0.76 7.59 -26.12
CA ILE A 159 -0.69 7.64 -25.95
C ILE A 159 -1.21 8.77 -26.84
N THR A 160 -2.14 8.46 -27.73
CA THR A 160 -2.73 9.45 -28.64
C THR A 160 -4.24 9.48 -28.50
N PRO A 161 -4.87 10.66 -28.44
CA PRO A 161 -6.32 10.77 -28.51
C PRO A 161 -6.84 10.26 -29.87
N ILE A 162 -7.95 9.53 -29.84
CA ILE A 162 -8.70 9.08 -31.00
C ILE A 162 -10.19 9.42 -30.81
N GLU A 163 -11.01 9.22 -31.81
CA GLU A 163 -12.45 9.41 -31.68
C GLU A 163 -13.03 8.48 -30.60
N GLY A 164 -13.59 9.04 -29.55
CA GLY A 164 -14.22 8.31 -28.46
C GLY A 164 -13.28 7.66 -27.44
N GLY A 165 -11.97 7.92 -27.47
CA GLY A 165 -11.02 7.35 -26.52
C GLY A 165 -9.56 7.67 -26.79
N HIS A 166 -8.70 6.69 -26.56
CA HIS A 166 -7.25 6.81 -26.68
C HIS A 166 -6.67 5.54 -27.30
N ALA A 167 -5.58 5.69 -28.05
CA ALA A 167 -4.75 4.60 -28.54
C ALA A 167 -3.42 4.58 -27.78
N VAL A 168 -3.08 3.44 -27.19
CA VAL A 168 -1.81 3.19 -26.49
C VAL A 168 -0.90 2.37 -27.36
N THR A 169 0.24 2.93 -27.75
CA THR A 169 1.25 2.24 -28.55
C THR A 169 2.20 1.47 -27.65
N THR A 170 2.47 0.23 -28.01
CA THR A 170 3.43 -0.67 -27.33
C THR A 170 4.25 -1.46 -28.36
N PRO A 171 5.36 -2.12 -27.97
CA PRO A 171 6.06 -3.05 -28.88
C PRO A 171 5.22 -4.24 -29.36
N LYS A 172 4.08 -4.51 -28.71
CA LYS A 172 3.14 -5.59 -29.08
C LYS A 172 1.98 -5.14 -29.97
N GLY A 173 1.95 -3.87 -30.33
CA GLY A 173 0.88 -3.29 -31.15
C GLY A 173 0.21 -2.11 -30.46
N VAL A 174 -0.88 -1.67 -31.06
CA VAL A 174 -1.69 -0.55 -30.59
C VAL A 174 -2.96 -1.09 -29.92
N PHE A 175 -3.26 -0.57 -28.73
CA PHE A 175 -4.44 -0.94 -27.95
C PHE A 175 -5.34 0.30 -27.85
N GLU A 176 -6.59 0.16 -28.26
CA GLU A 176 -7.57 1.23 -28.18
C GLU A 176 -8.51 1.04 -26.99
N GLY A 177 -8.77 2.13 -26.27
CA GLY A 177 -9.64 2.09 -25.10
C GLY A 177 -10.35 3.42 -24.89
N LYS A 178 -11.60 3.36 -24.42
CA LYS A 178 -12.38 4.55 -24.07
C LYS A 178 -11.79 5.29 -22.88
N TYR A 179 -11.24 4.54 -21.92
CA TYR A 179 -10.61 5.06 -20.70
C TYR A 179 -9.26 4.40 -20.48
N ILE A 180 -8.31 5.18 -19.98
CA ILE A 180 -7.01 4.68 -19.50
C ILE A 180 -6.96 4.89 -18.00
N LEU A 181 -6.58 3.84 -17.26
CA LEU A 181 -6.24 3.90 -15.86
C LEU A 181 -4.72 3.83 -15.72
N ASN A 182 -4.08 4.96 -15.45
CA ASN A 182 -2.66 5.00 -15.16
C ASN A 182 -2.40 4.44 -13.74
N ALA A 183 -1.92 3.22 -13.66
CA ALA A 183 -1.58 2.51 -12.42
C ALA A 183 -0.10 2.10 -12.37
N THR A 184 0.78 2.92 -12.97
CA THR A 184 2.19 2.60 -13.21
C THR A 184 3.11 2.93 -12.02
N GLY A 185 2.55 3.27 -10.85
CA GLY A 185 3.30 3.47 -9.62
C GLY A 185 4.31 4.61 -9.76
N VAL A 186 5.58 4.32 -9.52
CA VAL A 186 6.67 5.32 -9.58
C VAL A 186 6.93 5.89 -10.98
N PHE A 187 6.28 5.36 -12.01
CA PHE A 187 6.36 5.85 -13.39
C PHE A 187 5.10 6.58 -13.84
N SER A 188 4.19 6.91 -12.92
CA SER A 188 2.88 7.45 -13.32
C SER A 188 2.97 8.84 -13.94
N ASP A 189 3.90 9.69 -13.53
CA ASP A 189 4.18 10.97 -14.15
C ASP A 189 4.73 10.82 -15.58
N GLN A 190 5.63 9.86 -15.79
CA GLN A 190 6.20 9.57 -17.11
C GLN A 190 5.14 9.04 -18.08
N VAL A 191 4.27 8.12 -17.61
CA VAL A 191 3.19 7.60 -18.45
C VAL A 191 2.11 8.65 -18.71
N HIS A 192 1.81 9.52 -17.73
CA HIS A 192 0.94 10.68 -17.94
C HIS A 192 1.53 11.59 -19.01
N GLY A 193 2.83 11.85 -18.97
CA GLY A 193 3.58 12.65 -19.93
C GLY A 193 3.55 12.13 -21.38
N LEU A 194 3.10 10.90 -21.62
CA LEU A 194 2.88 10.39 -22.98
C LEU A 194 1.62 10.99 -23.64
N LEU A 195 0.72 11.55 -22.87
CA LEU A 195 -0.54 12.13 -23.34
C LEU A 195 -0.55 13.67 -23.22
N GLU A 196 -0.19 14.17 -22.06
CA GLU A 196 -0.18 15.61 -21.72
C GLU A 196 0.89 15.89 -20.67
N GLU A 197 1.31 17.14 -20.55
CA GLU A 197 2.32 17.52 -19.56
C GLU A 197 1.77 17.33 -18.15
N PRO A 198 2.41 16.49 -17.29
CA PRO A 198 1.93 16.25 -15.94
C PRO A 198 2.14 17.48 -15.05
N ASP A 199 1.18 17.76 -14.18
CA ASP A 199 1.24 18.82 -13.16
C ASP A 199 1.93 18.33 -11.86
N TYR A 200 2.47 17.11 -11.86
CA TYR A 200 3.19 16.48 -10.76
C TYR A 200 4.41 15.73 -11.26
N ALA A 201 5.38 15.53 -10.37
CA ALA A 201 6.56 14.68 -10.60
C ALA A 201 6.76 13.72 -9.45
N ILE A 202 7.15 12.49 -9.75
CA ILE A 202 7.45 11.48 -8.73
C ILE A 202 8.95 11.41 -8.51
N THR A 203 9.37 11.64 -7.27
CA THR A 203 10.74 11.37 -6.82
C THR A 203 10.76 10.06 -6.05
N PRO A 204 11.24 8.95 -6.64
CA PRO A 204 11.28 7.68 -5.94
C PRO A 204 12.19 7.73 -4.72
N ASN A 205 11.69 7.25 -3.58
CA ASN A 205 12.48 7.09 -2.36
C ASN A 205 12.72 5.60 -2.12
N ARG A 206 14.00 5.20 -1.98
CA ARG A 206 14.39 3.82 -1.73
C ARG A 206 14.53 3.57 -0.23
N GLY A 207 13.70 2.67 0.32
CA GLY A 207 13.93 2.08 1.64
C GLY A 207 14.92 0.92 1.57
N GLU A 208 15.78 0.80 2.57
CA GLU A 208 16.70 -0.33 2.73
C GLU A 208 16.24 -1.21 3.88
N TYR A 209 16.37 -2.53 3.72
CA TYR A 209 15.86 -3.51 4.67
C TYR A 209 16.96 -4.44 5.12
N TYR A 210 16.96 -4.77 6.39
CA TYR A 210 17.72 -5.90 6.95
C TYR A 210 16.76 -7.07 7.15
N LEU A 211 16.93 -8.14 6.37
CA LEU A 211 16.19 -9.36 6.59
C LEU A 211 16.89 -10.17 7.68
N LEU A 212 16.21 -10.37 8.80
CA LEU A 212 16.72 -11.16 9.90
C LEU A 212 16.45 -12.64 9.67
N ASP A 213 17.30 -13.49 10.27
CA ASP A 213 17.09 -14.94 10.28
C ASP A 213 15.75 -15.32 10.95
N LYS A 214 15.15 -16.42 10.51
CA LYS A 214 13.87 -16.91 11.04
C LYS A 214 13.89 -17.17 12.55
N SER A 215 15.06 -17.48 13.14
CA SER A 215 15.23 -17.63 14.58
C SER A 215 14.92 -16.35 15.36
N GLN A 216 14.99 -15.19 14.70
CA GLN A 216 14.67 -13.88 15.28
C GLN A 216 13.18 -13.49 15.12
N GLY A 217 12.38 -14.28 14.41
CA GLY A 217 10.98 -13.96 14.09
C GLY A 217 10.03 -13.86 15.28
N LYS A 218 10.51 -14.18 16.50
CA LYS A 218 9.74 -14.07 17.75
C LYS A 218 10.16 -12.85 18.59
N GLN A 219 11.01 -11.99 18.09
CA GLN A 219 11.49 -10.81 18.84
C GLN A 219 10.38 -9.80 19.09
N VAL A 220 9.47 -9.62 18.11
CA VAL A 220 8.28 -8.78 18.24
C VAL A 220 7.07 -9.49 17.64
N SER A 221 5.88 -9.18 18.15
CA SER A 221 4.60 -9.75 17.70
C SER A 221 3.81 -8.77 16.82
N HIS A 222 4.12 -7.48 16.88
CA HIS A 222 3.46 -6.40 16.16
C HIS A 222 4.40 -5.73 15.17
N VAL A 223 3.83 -4.98 14.23
CA VAL A 223 4.62 -4.03 13.44
C VAL A 223 5.02 -2.86 14.35
N VAL A 224 6.29 -2.52 14.37
CA VAL A 224 6.83 -1.48 15.24
C VAL A 224 7.41 -0.35 14.42
N PHE A 225 6.96 0.88 14.68
CA PHE A 225 7.46 2.11 14.08
C PHE A 225 8.08 3.02 15.15
N GLN A 226 9.07 3.80 14.74
CA GLN A 226 9.45 5.00 15.49
C GLN A 226 8.48 6.15 15.19
N CYS A 227 8.46 7.20 16.02
CA CYS A 227 7.75 8.42 15.68
C CYS A 227 8.24 9.00 14.35
N PRO A 228 7.34 9.53 13.51
CA PRO A 228 7.74 10.26 12.31
C PRO A 228 8.66 11.44 12.66
N ASN A 229 9.68 11.66 11.85
CA ASN A 229 10.58 12.80 11.94
C ASN A 229 10.77 13.45 10.58
N GLU A 230 11.56 14.52 10.48
CA GLU A 230 11.81 15.25 9.23
C GLU A 230 12.36 14.38 8.07
N ARG A 231 12.91 13.23 8.37
CA ARG A 231 13.44 12.27 7.38
C ARG A 231 12.43 11.18 6.99
N GLY A 232 11.21 11.23 7.54
CA GLY A 232 10.16 10.24 7.37
C GLY A 232 10.08 9.23 8.52
N LYS A 233 9.36 8.14 8.28
CA LYS A 233 9.21 7.01 9.23
C LYS A 233 10.35 6.04 9.06
#